data_3f159e1460a7d6e07fe3d832cd78521c
#
_entry.id   3f159e1460a7d6e07fe3d832cd78521c
#
_cell.length_a   1.000
_cell.length_b   1.000
_cell.length_c   1.000
_cell.angle_alpha   90.00
_cell.angle_beta   90.00
_cell.angle_gamma   90.00
#
_symmetry.space_group_name_H-M   'P 1'
#
loop_
_entity.id
_entity.type
_entity.pdbx_description
1 polymer ?
#
loop_
_entity_poly.entity_id
_entity_poly.type
_entity_poly.pdbx_seq_one_letter_code
_entity_poly.pdbx_strand_id
1 'polypeptide(L)'
;IESSYPNIMLAHGYKDLTINKGEIHVVMGTNGAGKSTLANAIMGNTTYTVDSGSIVFDGKDITEDAVNDRAKAGIFMSFQNPISIPGITVENFIRTAKSTITGENVRALAFKKELKEKMDELSFDVSYAQRYVNEGFSGGERKKNEILQMSILNPKLAILDETDSGLDVDAVRIVSEGVNRFHNEDNAV
;
A
#
# COMPACT_ATOMS: atom_id res chain seq x y z
N ILE A 1 -2.78 -2.96 20.74
CA ILE A 1 -4.01 -3.04 19.92
C ILE A 1 -4.70 -4.36 20.25
N GLU A 2 -5.88 -4.32 20.84
CA GLU A 2 -6.72 -5.49 21.09
C GLU A 2 -7.86 -5.49 20.05
N SER A 3 -8.21 -6.68 19.52
CA SER A 3 -9.23 -6.85 18.50
C SER A 3 -10.43 -7.61 19.08
N SER A 4 -11.63 -7.14 18.84
CA SER A 4 -12.89 -7.74 19.34
C SER A 4 -13.33 -9.00 18.59
N TYR A 5 -12.56 -9.50 17.64
CA TYR A 5 -12.86 -10.77 16.97
C TYR A 5 -12.51 -11.94 17.87
N PRO A 6 -13.48 -12.77 18.32
CA PRO A 6 -13.27 -13.81 19.32
C PRO A 6 -12.35 -14.96 18.89
N ASN A 7 -11.91 -15.00 17.63
CA ASN A 7 -11.04 -16.02 17.07
C ASN A 7 -9.74 -15.49 16.46
N ILE A 8 -9.47 -14.19 16.54
CA ILE A 8 -8.20 -13.63 16.11
C ILE A 8 -7.41 -13.32 17.37
N MET A 9 -6.54 -14.26 17.72
CA MET A 9 -5.52 -13.97 18.74
C MET A 9 -4.70 -12.78 18.25
N LEU A 10 -4.79 -11.72 19.00
CA LEU A 10 -3.90 -10.59 19.00
C LEU A 10 -2.47 -11.00 18.68
N ALA A 11 -1.78 -10.15 17.95
CA ALA A 11 -0.33 -10.16 17.93
C ALA A 11 0.20 -10.06 19.37
N HIS A 12 0.33 -11.20 20.02
CA HIS A 12 0.81 -11.27 21.39
C HIS A 12 2.23 -10.70 21.45
N GLY A 13 2.38 -9.52 22.03
CA GLY A 13 3.66 -8.92 22.29
C GLY A 13 3.90 -7.49 21.81
N TYR A 14 3.06 -6.93 20.98
CA TYR A 14 3.19 -5.51 20.61
C TYR A 14 2.50 -4.64 21.66
N LYS A 15 3.25 -4.23 22.68
CA LYS A 15 2.77 -3.19 23.60
C LYS A 15 2.88 -1.82 22.95
N ASP A 16 4.00 -1.56 22.27
CA ASP A 16 4.25 -0.29 21.57
C ASP A 16 5.07 -0.58 20.30
N LEU A 17 4.66 -0.02 19.18
CA LEU A 17 5.38 -0.05 17.92
C LEU A 17 5.61 1.39 17.47
N THR A 18 6.86 1.76 17.27
CA THR A 18 7.25 3.06 16.72
C THR A 18 8.03 2.82 15.43
N ILE A 19 7.64 3.52 14.37
CA ILE A 19 8.32 3.50 13.06
C ILE A 19 8.65 4.95 12.73
N ASN A 20 9.94 5.25 12.54
CA ASN A 20 10.40 6.59 12.20
C ASN A 20 10.52 6.76 10.68
N LYS A 21 10.57 8.01 10.22
CA LYS A 21 10.92 8.33 8.84
C LYS A 21 12.29 7.75 8.50
N GLY A 22 12.46 7.28 7.28
CA GLY A 22 13.68 6.64 6.82
C GLY A 22 13.89 5.20 7.32
N GLU A 23 12.89 4.59 7.99
CA GLU A 23 13.00 3.22 8.46
C GLU A 23 12.34 2.21 7.51
N ILE A 24 12.99 1.06 7.32
CA ILE A 24 12.37 -0.16 6.82
C ILE A 24 12.15 -1.07 8.03
N HIS A 25 10.89 -1.29 8.39
CA HIS A 25 10.50 -2.08 9.55
C HIS A 25 9.90 -3.42 9.13
N VAL A 26 10.56 -4.51 9.45
CA VAL A 26 10.11 -5.86 9.06
C VAL A 26 9.37 -6.53 10.21
N VAL A 27 8.08 -6.84 9.99
CA VAL A 27 7.25 -7.58 10.94
C VAL A 27 7.28 -9.06 10.60
N MET A 28 7.87 -9.87 11.46
CA MET A 28 8.01 -11.31 11.27
C MET A 28 7.17 -12.08 12.28
N GLY A 29 6.69 -13.25 11.89
CA GLY A 29 5.93 -14.14 12.76
C GLY A 29 5.29 -15.29 11.97
N THR A 30 4.85 -16.32 12.68
CA THR A 30 4.14 -17.47 12.11
C THR A 30 2.82 -17.07 11.47
N ASN A 31 2.25 -17.95 10.65
CA ASN A 31 0.90 -17.74 10.11
C ASN A 31 -0.10 -17.66 11.29
N GLY A 32 -1.01 -16.70 11.24
CA GLY A 32 -1.97 -16.44 12.33
C GLY A 32 -1.42 -15.56 13.46
N ALA A 33 -0.16 -15.10 13.43
CA ALA A 33 0.40 -14.22 14.46
C ALA A 33 -0.17 -12.78 14.47
N GLY A 34 -1.06 -12.44 13.53
CA GLY A 34 -1.71 -11.13 13.49
C GLY A 34 -1.01 -10.07 12.65
N LYS A 35 -0.03 -10.42 11.81
CA LYS A 35 0.69 -9.45 10.94
C LYS A 35 -0.27 -8.65 10.06
N SER A 36 -1.11 -9.34 9.28
CA SER A 36 -2.11 -8.70 8.42
C SER A 36 -3.20 -7.98 9.22
N THR A 37 -3.53 -8.47 10.42
CA THR A 37 -4.45 -7.79 11.35
C THR A 37 -3.90 -6.43 11.77
N LEU A 38 -2.61 -6.36 12.13
CA LEU A 38 -1.93 -5.12 12.49
C LEU A 38 -1.94 -4.14 11.30
N ALA A 39 -1.56 -4.60 10.10
CA ALA A 39 -1.56 -3.81 8.88
C ALA A 39 -2.96 -3.22 8.58
N ASN A 40 -4.00 -4.05 8.65
CA ASN A 40 -5.38 -3.64 8.43
C ASN A 40 -5.89 -2.68 9.52
N ALA A 41 -5.51 -2.87 10.78
CA ALA A 41 -5.87 -1.96 11.88
C ALA A 41 -5.22 -0.58 11.66
N ILE A 42 -3.94 -0.53 11.27
CA ILE A 42 -3.26 0.73 10.94
C ILE A 42 -3.92 1.42 9.74
N MET A 43 -4.37 0.67 8.74
CA MET A 43 -5.08 1.23 7.58
C MET A 43 -6.52 1.64 7.91
N GLY A 44 -7.09 1.23 9.04
CA GLY A 44 -8.46 1.56 9.45
C GLY A 44 -9.52 0.73 8.76
N ASN A 45 -9.19 -0.54 8.41
CA ASN A 45 -10.16 -1.45 7.82
C ASN A 45 -11.30 -1.71 8.81
N THR A 46 -12.54 -1.43 8.40
CA THR A 46 -13.75 -1.49 9.23
C THR A 46 -14.11 -2.88 9.75
N THR A 47 -13.44 -3.93 9.24
CA THR A 47 -13.58 -5.30 9.79
C THR A 47 -12.93 -5.43 11.15
N TYR A 48 -12.01 -4.54 11.52
CA TYR A 48 -11.26 -4.57 12.77
C TYR A 48 -11.60 -3.35 13.63
N THR A 49 -11.73 -3.58 14.93
CA THR A 49 -11.94 -2.51 15.93
C THR A 49 -10.72 -2.40 16.83
N VAL A 50 -10.32 -1.20 17.18
CA VAL A 50 -9.28 -0.95 18.18
C VAL A 50 -9.99 -0.77 19.53
N ASP A 51 -9.96 -1.81 20.37
CA ASP A 51 -10.66 -1.80 21.65
C ASP A 51 -9.91 -0.99 22.72
N SER A 52 -8.59 -0.89 22.61
CA SER A 52 -7.74 -0.09 23.50
C SER A 52 -6.44 0.34 22.83
N GLY A 53 -5.83 1.41 23.33
CA GLY A 53 -4.63 2.01 22.75
C GLY A 53 -4.96 3.07 21.72
N SER A 54 -3.94 3.57 21.01
CA SER A 54 -4.08 4.58 19.98
C SER A 54 -3.12 4.34 18.82
N ILE A 55 -3.48 4.85 17.65
CA ILE A 55 -2.65 4.88 16.45
C ILE A 55 -2.33 6.34 16.17
N VAL A 56 -1.07 6.71 16.31
CA VAL A 56 -0.60 8.07 16.04
C VAL A 56 0.21 8.07 14.75
N PHE A 57 -0.15 8.93 13.81
CA PHE A 57 0.54 9.10 12.54
C PHE A 57 0.90 10.56 12.32
N ASP A 58 2.20 10.83 12.11
CA ASP A 58 2.74 12.18 11.91
C ASP A 58 2.27 13.18 13.02
N GLY A 59 2.24 12.70 14.28
CA GLY A 59 1.83 13.48 15.46
C GLY A 59 0.31 13.63 15.67
N LYS A 60 -0.52 13.08 14.78
CA LYS A 60 -1.98 13.11 14.90
C LYS A 60 -2.50 11.73 15.30
N ASP A 61 -3.41 11.68 16.26
CA ASP A 61 -4.18 10.47 16.56
C ASP A 61 -5.17 10.20 15.40
N ILE A 62 -5.05 9.03 14.79
CA ILE A 62 -5.85 8.59 13.65
C ILE A 62 -6.68 7.34 13.98
N THR A 63 -6.78 6.98 15.26
CA THR A 63 -7.42 5.73 15.70
C THR A 63 -8.83 5.58 15.13
N GLU A 64 -9.61 6.67 15.12
CA GLU A 64 -10.98 6.70 14.60
C GLU A 64 -11.09 7.22 13.16
N ASP A 65 -9.98 7.62 12.53
CA ASP A 65 -10.00 8.15 11.17
C ASP A 65 -10.38 7.04 10.17
N ALA A 66 -11.23 7.36 9.22
CA ALA A 66 -11.64 6.43 8.15
C ALA A 66 -10.47 6.11 7.20
N VAL A 67 -10.55 4.97 6.51
CA VAL A 67 -9.54 4.48 5.55
C VAL A 67 -9.10 5.56 4.54
N ASN A 68 -10.09 6.27 3.97
CA ASN A 68 -9.83 7.33 2.99
C ASN A 68 -9.07 8.52 3.58
N ASP A 69 -9.28 8.84 4.86
CA ASP A 69 -8.60 9.96 5.52
C ASP A 69 -7.17 9.57 5.90
N ARG A 70 -6.94 8.32 6.31
CA ARG A 70 -5.59 7.76 6.52
C ARG A 70 -4.80 7.69 5.21
N ALA A 71 -5.45 7.29 4.10
CA ALA A 71 -4.82 7.32 2.78
C ALA A 71 -4.42 8.74 2.35
N LYS A 72 -5.29 9.74 2.58
CA LYS A 72 -4.96 11.17 2.33
C LYS A 72 -3.86 11.69 3.25
N ALA A 73 -3.77 11.20 4.47
CA ALA A 73 -2.69 11.55 5.38
C ALA A 73 -1.31 11.03 4.91
N GLY A 74 -1.29 10.04 4.00
CA GLY A 74 -0.09 9.48 3.40
C GLY A 74 0.22 8.04 3.82
N ILE A 75 -0.78 7.26 4.20
CA ILE A 75 -0.62 5.83 4.45
C ILE A 75 -1.07 5.06 3.21
N PHE A 76 -0.22 4.16 2.73
CA PHE A 76 -0.50 3.24 1.64
C PHE A 76 -0.41 1.80 2.16
N MET A 77 -1.28 0.93 1.68
CA MET A 77 -1.21 -0.50 1.97
C MET A 77 -1.32 -1.30 0.68
N SER A 78 -0.37 -2.22 0.43
CA SER A 78 -0.53 -3.26 -0.57
C SER A 78 -1.41 -4.39 -0.02
N PHE A 79 -2.19 -5.00 -0.90
CA PHE A 79 -3.08 -6.10 -0.50
C PHE A 79 -2.44 -7.45 -0.81
N GLN A 80 -2.65 -8.43 0.07
CA GLN A 80 -2.26 -9.81 -0.20
C GLN A 80 -2.90 -10.32 -1.50
N ASN A 81 -4.16 -10.01 -1.72
CA ASN A 81 -4.90 -10.34 -2.94
C ASN A 81 -5.54 -9.09 -3.54
N PRO A 82 -4.83 -8.38 -4.43
CA PRO A 82 -5.39 -7.19 -5.09
C PRO A 82 -6.64 -7.52 -5.90
N ILE A 83 -7.74 -6.82 -5.64
CA ILE A 83 -9.00 -7.01 -6.35
C ILE A 83 -8.94 -6.45 -7.77
N SER A 84 -9.74 -7.01 -8.67
CA SER A 84 -9.96 -6.44 -10.00
C SER A 84 -11.09 -5.42 -9.95
N ILE A 85 -10.91 -4.29 -10.63
CA ILE A 85 -11.90 -3.22 -10.71
C ILE A 85 -12.24 -3.00 -12.20
N PRO A 86 -13.29 -3.68 -12.72
CA PRO A 86 -13.71 -3.49 -14.10
C PRO A 86 -14.26 -2.09 -14.32
N GLY A 87 -14.07 -1.58 -15.54
CA GLY A 87 -14.62 -0.28 -15.95
C GLY A 87 -13.73 0.92 -15.66
N ILE A 88 -12.66 0.80 -14.86
CA ILE A 88 -11.69 1.88 -14.66
C ILE A 88 -10.29 1.42 -15.08
N THR A 89 -9.63 2.21 -15.93
CA THR A 89 -8.26 1.92 -16.36
C THR A 89 -7.24 2.23 -15.27
N VAL A 90 -6.08 1.55 -15.30
CA VAL A 90 -4.96 1.83 -14.39
C VAL A 90 -4.59 3.30 -14.38
N GLU A 91 -4.48 3.92 -15.58
CA GLU A 91 -4.18 5.36 -15.72
C GLU A 91 -5.21 6.23 -14.98
N ASN A 92 -6.50 6.01 -15.23
CA ASN A 92 -7.54 6.82 -14.61
C ASN A 92 -7.66 6.59 -13.10
N PHE A 93 -7.50 5.36 -12.66
CA PHE A 93 -7.53 5.01 -11.24
C PHE A 93 -6.42 5.75 -10.47
N ILE A 94 -5.16 5.60 -10.90
CA ILE A 94 -4.01 6.21 -10.20
C ILE A 94 -4.08 7.74 -10.28
N ARG A 95 -4.45 8.31 -11.44
CA ARG A 95 -4.60 9.77 -11.60
C ARG A 95 -5.66 10.34 -10.66
N THR A 96 -6.81 9.65 -10.54
CA THR A 96 -7.89 10.07 -9.64
C THR A 96 -7.46 9.97 -8.18
N ALA A 97 -6.80 8.86 -7.79
CA ALA A 97 -6.25 8.69 -6.45
C ALA A 97 -5.24 9.80 -6.12
N LYS A 98 -4.29 10.08 -7.03
CA LYS A 98 -3.31 11.17 -6.85
C LYS A 98 -3.99 12.53 -6.68
N SER A 99 -4.97 12.86 -7.55
CA SER A 99 -5.72 14.11 -7.41
C SER A 99 -6.45 14.21 -6.07
N THR A 100 -7.01 13.11 -5.58
CA THR A 100 -7.75 13.07 -4.31
C THR A 100 -6.82 13.24 -3.10
N ILE A 101 -5.63 12.63 -3.15
CA ILE A 101 -4.64 12.70 -2.06
C ILE A 101 -4.00 14.08 -2.01
N THR A 102 -3.61 14.63 -3.16
CA THR A 102 -2.93 15.95 -3.22
C THR A 102 -3.88 17.13 -3.13
N GLY A 103 -5.19 16.93 -3.37
CA GLY A 103 -6.17 18.01 -3.52
C GLY A 103 -6.00 18.83 -4.81
N GLU A 104 -5.11 18.42 -5.70
CA GLU A 104 -4.80 19.12 -6.93
C GLU A 104 -5.44 18.46 -8.16
N ASN A 105 -5.77 19.27 -9.17
CA ASN A 105 -6.21 18.73 -10.45
C ASN A 105 -5.01 18.23 -11.27
N VAL A 106 -4.74 16.94 -11.22
CA VAL A 106 -3.64 16.31 -11.99
C VAL A 106 -3.97 16.30 -13.48
N ARG A 107 -3.22 17.11 -14.25
CA ARG A 107 -3.43 17.24 -15.70
C ARG A 107 -3.09 15.94 -16.44
N ALA A 108 -4.00 15.47 -17.30
CA ALA A 108 -3.89 14.15 -17.95
C ALA A 108 -2.59 13.97 -18.76
N LEU A 109 -2.15 14.98 -19.51
CA LEU A 109 -0.93 14.88 -20.33
C LEU A 109 0.35 14.77 -19.48
N ALA A 110 0.45 15.57 -18.42
CA ALA A 110 1.60 15.52 -17.50
C ALA A 110 1.63 14.17 -16.75
N PHE A 111 0.46 13.72 -16.29
CA PHE A 111 0.33 12.43 -15.62
C PHE A 111 0.70 11.25 -16.52
N LYS A 112 0.28 11.29 -17.79
CA LYS A 112 0.59 10.22 -18.75
C LYS A 112 2.11 10.06 -18.97
N LYS A 113 2.85 11.16 -18.96
CA LYS A 113 4.32 11.13 -19.04
C LYS A 113 4.92 10.50 -17.79
N GLU A 114 4.51 10.96 -16.60
CA GLU A 114 4.94 10.41 -15.31
C GLU A 114 4.63 8.92 -15.19
N LEU A 115 3.40 8.52 -15.53
CA LEU A 115 2.97 7.12 -15.50
C LEU A 115 3.86 6.25 -16.37
N LYS A 116 4.14 6.69 -17.62
CA LYS A 116 5.01 5.96 -18.53
C LYS A 116 6.42 5.81 -17.97
N GLU A 117 7.02 6.87 -17.44
CA GLU A 117 8.35 6.83 -16.83
C GLU A 117 8.39 5.81 -15.68
N LYS A 118 7.40 5.82 -14.79
CA LYS A 118 7.31 4.87 -13.69
C LYS A 118 7.06 3.43 -14.13
N MET A 119 6.28 3.21 -15.19
CA MET A 119 6.08 1.88 -15.77
C MET A 119 7.37 1.35 -16.39
N ASP A 120 8.13 2.19 -17.12
CA ASP A 120 9.42 1.83 -17.70
C ASP A 120 10.43 1.42 -16.60
N GLU A 121 10.49 2.19 -15.47
CA GLU A 121 11.33 1.88 -14.31
C GLU A 121 11.04 0.51 -13.69
N LEU A 122 9.78 0.07 -13.74
CA LEU A 122 9.32 -1.22 -13.19
C LEU A 122 9.31 -2.35 -14.24
N SER A 123 9.82 -2.11 -15.44
CA SER A 123 9.69 -3.04 -16.57
C SER A 123 8.24 -3.56 -16.69
N PHE A 124 7.29 -2.64 -16.61
CA PHE A 124 5.86 -2.90 -16.71
C PHE A 124 5.34 -2.34 -18.04
N ASP A 125 4.80 -3.21 -18.88
CA ASP A 125 4.37 -2.83 -20.22
C ASP A 125 3.35 -1.68 -20.19
N VAL A 126 3.64 -0.60 -20.90
CA VAL A 126 2.83 0.63 -20.93
C VAL A 126 1.39 0.37 -21.42
N SER A 127 1.16 -0.70 -22.19
CA SER A 127 -0.19 -1.08 -22.62
C SER A 127 -1.15 -1.36 -21.46
N TYR A 128 -0.63 -1.77 -20.29
CA TYR A 128 -1.43 -1.98 -19.08
C TYR A 128 -2.05 -0.70 -18.52
N ALA A 129 -1.53 0.48 -18.86
CA ALA A 129 -2.12 1.75 -18.46
C ALA A 129 -3.58 1.91 -18.91
N GLN A 130 -3.92 1.33 -20.05
CA GLN A 130 -5.27 1.40 -20.65
C GLN A 130 -6.15 0.19 -20.31
N ARG A 131 -5.62 -0.82 -19.62
CA ARG A 131 -6.40 -1.97 -19.15
C ARG A 131 -7.11 -1.65 -17.85
N TYR A 132 -8.19 -2.35 -17.57
CA TYR A 132 -8.87 -2.22 -16.27
C TYR A 132 -8.01 -2.75 -15.14
N VAL A 133 -8.11 -2.09 -13.99
CA VAL A 133 -7.26 -2.38 -12.82
C VAL A 133 -7.35 -3.85 -12.46
N ASN A 134 -6.20 -4.54 -12.54
CA ASN A 134 -6.00 -5.95 -12.19
C ASN A 134 -6.88 -6.97 -12.97
N GLU A 135 -7.66 -6.56 -13.96
CA GLU A 135 -8.49 -7.47 -14.75
C GLU A 135 -7.63 -8.28 -15.72
N GLY A 136 -7.61 -9.61 -15.51
CA GLY A 136 -6.79 -10.53 -16.28
C GLY A 136 -5.28 -10.36 -16.10
N PHE A 137 -4.84 -9.69 -15.03
CA PHE A 137 -3.42 -9.59 -14.68
C PHE A 137 -2.96 -10.87 -14.00
N SER A 138 -1.75 -11.33 -14.33
CA SER A 138 -1.03 -12.36 -13.58
C SER A 138 -0.68 -11.85 -12.17
N GLY A 139 -0.24 -12.75 -11.28
CA GLY A 139 0.23 -12.38 -9.94
C GLY A 139 1.32 -11.31 -9.97
N GLY A 140 2.35 -11.51 -10.80
CA GLY A 140 3.44 -10.56 -10.97
C GLY A 140 3.01 -9.20 -11.50
N GLU A 141 2.08 -9.16 -12.48
CA GLU A 141 1.55 -7.91 -13.02
C GLU A 141 0.71 -7.14 -12.00
N ARG A 142 -0.07 -7.83 -11.16
CA ARG A 142 -0.81 -7.21 -10.05
C ARG A 142 0.14 -6.56 -9.05
N LYS A 143 1.23 -7.25 -8.69
CA LYS A 143 2.21 -6.69 -7.76
C LYS A 143 2.98 -5.51 -8.37
N LYS A 144 3.38 -5.59 -9.65
CA LYS A 144 3.95 -4.44 -10.36
C LYS A 144 2.99 -3.25 -10.36
N ASN A 145 1.69 -3.49 -10.55
CA ASN A 145 0.68 -2.43 -10.49
C ASN A 145 0.55 -1.81 -9.09
N GLU A 146 0.68 -2.58 -8.00
CA GLU A 146 0.71 -2.05 -6.63
C GLU A 146 1.95 -1.19 -6.37
N ILE A 147 3.14 -1.66 -6.79
CA ILE A 147 4.38 -0.88 -6.67
C ILE A 147 4.32 0.39 -7.52
N LEU A 148 3.72 0.34 -8.71
CA LEU A 148 3.46 1.51 -9.54
C LEU A 148 2.59 2.53 -8.81
N GLN A 149 1.50 2.09 -8.19
CA GLN A 149 0.63 2.95 -7.37
C GLN A 149 1.41 3.58 -6.23
N MET A 150 2.15 2.80 -5.45
CA MET A 150 3.00 3.29 -4.35
C MET A 150 3.99 4.35 -4.85
N SER A 151 4.69 4.08 -5.95
CA SER A 151 5.70 4.99 -6.50
C SER A 151 5.13 6.33 -6.99
N ILE A 152 3.90 6.34 -7.52
CA ILE A 152 3.23 7.55 -8.02
C ILE A 152 2.54 8.32 -6.89
N LEU A 153 1.91 7.62 -5.95
CA LEU A 153 1.19 8.24 -4.85
C LEU A 153 2.15 8.76 -3.77
N ASN A 154 3.36 8.23 -3.72
CA ASN A 154 4.45 8.62 -2.84
C ASN A 154 4.03 8.82 -1.38
N PRO A 155 3.52 7.75 -0.72
CA PRO A 155 3.05 7.83 0.65
C PRO A 155 4.19 8.08 1.65
N LYS A 156 3.86 8.58 2.84
CA LYS A 156 4.80 8.72 3.97
C LYS A 156 5.06 7.37 4.66
N LEU A 157 4.06 6.48 4.65
CA LEU A 157 4.16 5.12 5.16
C LEU A 157 3.59 4.14 4.13
N ALA A 158 4.40 3.20 3.68
CA ALA A 158 3.96 2.09 2.84
C ALA A 158 3.94 0.79 3.67
N ILE A 159 2.78 0.17 3.78
CA ILE A 159 2.60 -1.13 4.42
C ILE A 159 2.52 -2.19 3.33
N LEU A 160 3.48 -3.12 3.30
CA LEU A 160 3.59 -4.16 2.30
C LEU A 160 3.29 -5.53 2.93
N ASP A 161 2.12 -6.09 2.64
CA ASP A 161 1.69 -7.38 3.20
C ASP A 161 1.88 -8.50 2.16
N GLU A 162 2.88 -9.37 2.38
CA GLU A 162 3.23 -10.52 1.53
C GLU A 162 3.34 -10.18 0.01
N THR A 163 4.03 -9.09 -0.30
CA THR A 163 4.17 -8.62 -1.70
C THR A 163 4.99 -9.54 -2.60
N ASP A 164 5.71 -10.49 -2.03
CA ASP A 164 6.56 -11.48 -2.70
C ASP A 164 5.89 -12.86 -2.82
N SER A 165 4.75 -13.08 -2.16
CA SER A 165 4.06 -14.37 -2.12
C SER A 165 3.55 -14.79 -3.52
N GLY A 166 3.94 -15.99 -3.95
CA GLY A 166 3.49 -16.58 -5.22
C GLY A 166 4.09 -15.95 -6.48
N LEU A 167 5.13 -15.13 -6.34
CA LEU A 167 5.85 -14.53 -7.45
C LEU A 167 7.00 -15.41 -7.94
N ASP A 168 7.33 -15.31 -9.23
CA ASP A 168 8.59 -15.82 -9.75
C ASP A 168 9.77 -14.92 -9.34
N VAL A 169 10.98 -15.41 -9.53
CA VAL A 169 12.22 -14.72 -9.10
C VAL A 169 12.39 -13.35 -9.75
N ASP A 170 11.97 -13.19 -11.00
CA ASP A 170 12.10 -11.91 -11.72
C ASP A 170 11.10 -10.89 -11.19
N ALA A 171 9.86 -11.30 -10.91
CA ALA A 171 8.86 -10.43 -10.31
C ALA A 171 9.25 -9.99 -8.89
N VAL A 172 9.78 -10.90 -8.06
CA VAL A 172 10.31 -10.57 -6.72
C VAL A 172 11.42 -9.53 -6.82
N ARG A 173 12.36 -9.68 -7.76
CA ARG A 173 13.44 -8.71 -7.98
C ARG A 173 12.90 -7.33 -8.33
N ILE A 174 11.96 -7.24 -9.29
CA ILE A 174 11.37 -5.96 -9.72
C ILE A 174 10.62 -5.28 -8.57
N VAL A 175 9.85 -6.04 -7.79
CA VAL A 175 9.15 -5.53 -6.60
C VAL A 175 10.15 -4.98 -5.58
N SER A 176 11.20 -5.75 -5.26
CA SER A 176 12.24 -5.35 -4.30
C SER A 176 12.99 -4.09 -4.76
N GLU A 177 13.37 -4.02 -6.05
CA GLU A 177 13.99 -2.83 -6.62
C GLU A 177 13.04 -1.62 -6.58
N GLY A 178 11.74 -1.82 -6.85
CA GLY A 178 10.71 -0.77 -6.76
C GLY A 178 10.57 -0.21 -5.35
N VAL A 179 10.56 -1.08 -4.33
CA VAL A 179 10.54 -0.67 -2.92
C VAL A 179 11.82 0.09 -2.55
N ASN A 180 12.99 -0.41 -2.94
CA ASN A 180 14.26 0.25 -2.67
C ASN A 180 14.38 1.63 -3.32
N ARG A 181 13.82 1.83 -4.52
CA ARG A 181 13.78 3.16 -5.18
C ARG A 181 12.79 4.11 -4.54
N PHE A 182 11.68 3.57 -4.01
CA PHE A 182 10.68 4.36 -3.29
C PHE A 182 11.22 4.85 -1.94
N HIS A 183 11.93 3.98 -1.22
CA HIS A 183 12.42 4.27 0.13
C HIS A 183 13.46 5.39 0.12
N ASN A 184 13.28 6.38 1.02
CA ASN A 184 14.17 7.50 1.26
C ASN A 184 14.05 8.01 2.70
N GLU A 185 14.73 9.10 3.05
CA GLU A 185 14.76 9.66 4.41
C GLU A 185 13.40 10.23 4.89
N ASP A 186 12.46 10.48 3.98
CA ASP A 186 11.18 11.13 4.29
C ASP A 186 10.01 10.15 4.42
N ASN A 187 10.20 8.88 4.02
CA ASN A 187 9.17 7.85 4.09
C ASN A 187 9.61 6.62 4.89
N ALA A 188 8.64 5.78 5.27
CA ALA A 188 8.88 4.51 5.94
C ALA A 188 8.18 3.35 5.20
N VAL A 189 8.73 2.13 5.34
CA VAL A 189 8.18 0.90 4.77
C VAL A 189 8.07 -0.17 5.85
#